data_1078105f3cadce5d62c1dd1f2cb0c65f
#
_entry.id   1078105f3cadce5d62c1dd1f2cb0c65f
#
_cell.length_a   1.000
_cell.length_b   1.000
_cell.length_c   1.000
_cell.angle_alpha   90.00
_cell.angle_beta   90.00
_cell.angle_gamma   90.00
#
_symmetry.space_group_name_H-M   'P 1'
#
loop_
_entity.id
_entity.type
_entity.pdbx_description
1 polymer ?
#
loop_
_entity_poly.entity_id
_entity_poly.type
_entity_poly.pdbx_seq_one_letter_code
_entity_poly.pdbx_strand_id
1 'polypeptide(L)'
;GKSSEWSPFLSKLSWGFYRGKIAFDSTQMLKKVDLVLNLLLKTILNSKSPIWIIDNNGKYKNFINKYHTELSKVNVYYVGEMLPGGFLTNKLHFETGEYKYPKVALFSFVSATQDQFVKDLQNKGVICIGCSCNWVESLDYSLYSNNSEKTNILFYFIISFLLFVSKYKNH
;
A
#
# COMPACT_ATOMS: atom_id res chain seq x y z
N GLY A 1 17.20 9.46 7.96
CA GLY A 1 17.09 8.28 8.58
C GLY A 1 17.10 7.63 7.61
N LYS A 2 17.67 7.20 7.81
CA LYS A 2 17.70 7.01 6.64
C LYS A 2 17.47 5.70 6.20
N SER A 3 16.94 5.63 5.19
CA SER A 3 16.60 4.54 4.33
C SER A 3 17.79 3.75 3.82
N SER A 4 18.92 3.75 4.54
CA SER A 4 20.08 3.00 4.12
C SER A 4 19.82 1.51 4.00
N GLU A 5 18.91 0.97 4.81
CA GLU A 5 18.60 -0.46 4.78
C GLU A 5 17.83 -0.86 3.53
N TRP A 6 17.04 0.02 2.95
CA TRP A 6 16.29 -0.31 1.74
C TRP A 6 16.77 0.45 0.51
N SER A 7 17.87 1.17 0.60
CA SER A 7 18.47 1.83 -0.54
C SER A 7 18.63 0.93 -1.76
N PRO A 8 19.04 -0.34 -1.62
CA PRO A 8 19.14 -1.21 -2.79
C PRO A 8 17.81 -1.43 -3.50
N PHE A 9 16.72 -1.47 -2.75
CA PHE A 9 15.39 -1.61 -3.35
C PHE A 9 15.00 -0.37 -4.15
N LEU A 10 15.27 0.81 -3.60
CA LEU A 10 15.00 2.06 -4.28
C LEU A 10 15.88 2.21 -5.51
N SER A 11 17.12 1.77 -5.44
CA SER A 11 18.03 1.79 -6.59
C SER A 11 17.53 0.92 -7.73
N LYS A 12 17.05 -0.28 -7.40
CA LYS A 12 16.49 -1.18 -8.41
C LYS A 12 15.23 -0.58 -9.05
N LEU A 13 14.38 0.03 -8.24
CA LEU A 13 13.19 0.69 -8.74
C LEU A 13 13.55 1.86 -9.65
N SER A 14 14.52 2.68 -9.24
CA SER A 14 15.02 3.78 -10.02
C SER A 14 15.54 3.31 -11.37
N TRP A 15 16.30 2.22 -11.38
CA TRP A 15 16.84 1.63 -12.60
C TRP A 15 15.72 1.24 -13.57
N GLY A 16 14.68 0.60 -13.06
CA GLY A 16 13.53 0.21 -13.88
C GLY A 16 12.85 1.40 -14.51
N PHE A 17 12.65 2.46 -13.76
CA PHE A 17 12.01 3.67 -14.27
C PHE A 17 12.90 4.41 -15.26
N TYR A 18 14.20 4.39 -15.04
CA TYR A 18 15.14 5.03 -15.95
C TYR A 18 15.02 4.48 -17.36
N ARG A 19 14.92 3.17 -17.48
CA ARG A 19 14.76 2.52 -18.78
C ARG A 19 13.40 2.78 -19.41
N GLY A 20 12.41 3.17 -18.60
CA GLY A 20 11.06 3.38 -19.07
C GLY A 20 10.73 4.79 -19.53
N LYS A 21 11.71 5.64 -19.77
CA LYS A 21 11.51 7.02 -20.23
C LYS A 21 10.83 7.94 -19.20
N ILE A 22 10.88 7.60 -17.93
CA ILE A 22 10.31 8.44 -16.87
C ILE A 22 11.39 8.92 -15.90
N ALA A 23 12.60 9.06 -16.38
CA ALA A 23 13.68 9.58 -15.55
C ALA A 23 13.36 10.96 -14.98
N PHE A 24 12.52 11.71 -15.68
CA PHE A 24 12.12 13.04 -15.27
C PHE A 24 11.23 13.04 -14.03
N ASP A 25 10.21 12.16 -14.01
CA ASP A 25 9.27 12.07 -12.90
C ASP A 25 9.75 11.15 -11.78
N SER A 26 10.77 10.34 -12.06
CA SER A 26 11.21 9.30 -11.13
C SER A 26 11.75 9.86 -9.82
N THR A 27 12.40 11.04 -9.85
CA THR A 27 12.96 11.64 -8.65
C THR A 27 11.86 11.98 -7.63
N GLN A 28 10.79 12.61 -8.09
CA GLN A 28 9.67 12.94 -7.21
C GLN A 28 8.94 11.68 -6.74
N MET A 29 8.78 10.73 -7.65
CA MET A 29 8.16 9.46 -7.31
C MET A 29 8.97 8.72 -6.25
N LEU A 30 10.30 8.69 -6.37
CA LEU A 30 11.16 8.05 -5.39
C LEU A 30 11.04 8.70 -4.01
N LYS A 31 10.92 10.02 -3.97
CA LYS A 31 10.72 10.73 -2.71
C LYS A 31 9.40 10.32 -2.05
N LYS A 32 8.33 10.22 -2.83
CA LYS A 32 7.04 9.78 -2.32
C LYS A 32 7.09 8.34 -1.84
N VAL A 33 7.74 7.47 -2.60
CA VAL A 33 7.89 6.07 -2.21
C VAL A 33 8.69 5.98 -0.91
N ASP A 34 9.74 6.74 -0.77
CA ASP A 34 10.55 6.76 0.45
C ASP A 34 9.71 7.18 1.65
N LEU A 35 8.89 8.21 1.51
CA LEU A 35 7.99 8.65 2.58
C LEU A 35 6.99 7.56 2.96
N VAL A 36 6.43 6.89 1.96
CA VAL A 36 5.47 5.81 2.19
C VAL A 36 6.14 4.64 2.91
N LEU A 37 7.33 4.24 2.46
CA LEU A 37 8.05 3.13 3.10
C LEU A 37 8.41 3.46 4.54
N ASN A 38 8.82 4.69 4.80
CA ASN A 38 9.10 5.15 6.16
C ASN A 38 7.85 5.09 7.03
N LEU A 39 6.72 5.52 6.50
CA LEU A 39 5.46 5.50 7.23
C LEU A 39 5.04 4.07 7.56
N LEU A 40 5.15 3.17 6.59
CA LEU A 40 4.83 1.76 6.79
C LEU A 40 5.74 1.13 7.84
N LEU A 41 7.03 1.41 7.76
CA LEU A 41 7.99 0.88 8.72
C LEU A 41 7.70 1.38 10.12
N LYS A 42 7.45 2.67 10.30
CA LYS A 42 7.10 3.24 11.60
C LYS A 42 5.82 2.62 12.15
N THR A 43 4.84 2.40 11.29
CA THR A 43 3.59 1.78 11.71
C THR A 43 3.82 0.36 12.21
N ILE A 44 4.65 -0.41 11.52
CA ILE A 44 4.96 -1.78 11.92
C ILE A 44 5.73 -1.82 13.23
N LEU A 45 6.70 -0.92 13.39
CA LEU A 45 7.58 -0.94 14.57
C LEU A 45 6.94 -0.33 15.81
N ASN A 46 6.14 0.71 15.64
CA ASN A 46 5.68 1.52 16.76
C ASN A 46 4.19 1.42 17.06
N SER A 47 3.44 0.75 16.21
CA SER A 47 1.99 0.66 16.36
C SER A 47 1.54 -0.79 16.36
N LYS A 48 0.50 -1.07 17.14
CA LYS A 48 -0.15 -2.37 17.11
C LYS A 48 -1.32 -2.39 16.15
N SER A 49 -1.58 -1.26 15.49
CA SER A 49 -2.67 -1.15 14.54
C SER A 49 -2.33 -1.85 13.23
N PRO A 50 -3.31 -2.49 12.59
CA PRO A 50 -3.05 -3.18 11.34
C PRO A 50 -2.85 -2.24 10.16
N ILE A 51 -2.26 -2.78 9.11
CA ILE A 51 -2.21 -2.17 7.79
C ILE A 51 -3.10 -3.00 6.89
N TRP A 52 -4.00 -2.35 6.18
CA TRP A 52 -4.88 -3.04 5.25
C TRP A 52 -4.39 -2.89 3.82
N ILE A 53 -4.57 -3.96 3.05
CA ILE A 53 -4.42 -3.92 1.61
C ILE A 53 -5.81 -4.04 1.01
N ILE A 54 -6.26 -2.99 0.32
CA ILE A 54 -7.56 -2.96 -0.35
C ILE A 54 -7.31 -3.06 -1.84
N ASP A 55 -7.78 -4.14 -2.43
CA ASP A 55 -7.50 -4.47 -3.83
C ASP A 55 -8.81 -4.50 -4.60
N ASN A 56 -9.14 -3.37 -5.21
CA ASN A 56 -10.46 -3.16 -5.81
C ASN A 56 -10.81 -4.10 -6.95
N ASN A 57 -9.81 -4.59 -7.65
CA ASN A 57 -10.03 -5.48 -8.79
C ASN A 57 -9.70 -6.94 -8.50
N GLY A 58 -9.30 -7.24 -7.28
CA GLY A 58 -8.84 -8.57 -6.91
C GLY A 58 -7.60 -9.01 -7.67
N LYS A 59 -6.89 -8.05 -8.27
CA LYS A 59 -5.78 -8.33 -9.17
C LYS A 59 -4.61 -9.01 -8.47
N TYR A 60 -4.37 -8.65 -7.23
CA TYR A 60 -3.22 -9.14 -6.47
C TYR A 60 -3.61 -10.21 -5.45
N LYS A 61 -4.85 -10.66 -5.50
CA LYS A 61 -5.39 -11.58 -4.50
C LYS A 61 -4.56 -12.85 -4.36
N ASN A 62 -4.26 -13.50 -5.47
CA ASN A 62 -3.49 -14.75 -5.43
C ASN A 62 -2.07 -14.55 -4.92
N PHE A 63 -1.44 -13.47 -5.37
CA PHE A 63 -0.09 -13.13 -4.94
C PHE A 63 -0.05 -12.86 -3.44
N ILE A 64 -0.98 -12.05 -2.93
CA ILE A 64 -0.98 -11.67 -1.53
C ILE A 64 -1.37 -12.84 -0.64
N ASN A 65 -2.32 -13.67 -1.06
CA ASN A 65 -2.72 -14.85 -0.29
C ASN A 65 -1.58 -15.84 -0.14
N LYS A 66 -0.70 -15.91 -1.13
CA LYS A 66 0.48 -16.77 -1.08
C LYS A 66 1.40 -16.39 0.09
N TYR A 67 1.44 -15.13 0.45
CA TYR A 67 2.32 -14.60 1.50
C TYR A 67 1.57 -14.11 2.73
N HIS A 68 0.33 -14.55 2.88
CA HIS A 68 -0.53 -14.03 3.94
C HIS A 68 0.02 -14.31 5.36
N THR A 69 0.68 -15.44 5.54
CA THR A 69 1.28 -15.78 6.83
C THR A 69 2.40 -14.79 7.19
N GLU A 70 3.27 -14.51 6.22
CA GLU A 70 4.37 -13.58 6.42
C GLU A 70 3.86 -12.17 6.68
N LEU A 71 2.85 -11.74 5.93
CA LEU A 71 2.28 -10.41 6.10
C LEU A 71 1.59 -10.26 7.46
N SER A 72 0.92 -11.30 7.93
CA SER A 72 0.25 -11.24 9.23
C SER A 72 1.23 -11.05 10.39
N LYS A 73 2.49 -11.49 10.21
CA LYS A 73 3.52 -11.30 11.22
C LYS A 73 3.85 -9.82 11.46
N VAL A 74 3.62 -8.99 10.46
CA VAL A 74 3.81 -7.55 10.58
C VAL A 74 2.47 -6.81 10.61
N ASN A 75 1.41 -7.53 10.90
CA ASN A 75 0.07 -6.98 11.08
C ASN A 75 -0.48 -6.37 9.79
N VAL A 76 -0.18 -6.97 8.66
CA VAL A 76 -0.67 -6.56 7.35
C VAL A 76 -1.68 -7.58 6.86
N TYR A 77 -2.87 -7.12 6.46
CA TYR A 77 -3.96 -8.00 6.08
C TYR A 77 -4.59 -7.58 4.76
N TYR A 78 -4.91 -8.56 3.94
CA TYR A 78 -5.67 -8.37 2.72
C TYR A 78 -7.16 -8.34 3.08
N VAL A 79 -7.82 -7.22 2.85
CA VAL A 79 -9.24 -7.10 3.20
C VAL A 79 -10.17 -7.17 2.00
N GLY A 80 -9.62 -7.38 0.81
CA GLY A 80 -10.38 -7.71 -0.37
C GLY A 80 -10.77 -6.52 -1.21
N GLU A 81 -11.80 -6.75 -2.03
CA GLU A 81 -12.30 -5.75 -2.95
C GLU A 81 -13.31 -4.84 -2.28
N MET A 82 -13.35 -3.60 -2.74
CA MET A 82 -14.36 -2.66 -2.32
C MET A 82 -15.55 -2.76 -3.27
N LEU A 83 -16.68 -3.15 -2.71
CA LEU A 83 -17.93 -3.28 -3.47
C LEU A 83 -18.58 -1.91 -3.66
N PRO A 84 -19.50 -1.77 -4.63
CA PRO A 84 -20.30 -0.56 -4.74
C PRO A 84 -20.97 -0.22 -3.42
N GLY A 85 -20.92 1.05 -3.02
CA GLY A 85 -21.45 1.49 -1.74
C GLY A 85 -20.43 1.46 -0.62
N GLY A 86 -19.17 1.11 -0.89
CA GLY A 86 -18.10 1.17 0.09
C GLY A 86 -17.97 -0.04 0.99
N PHE A 87 -18.60 -1.16 0.64
CA PHE A 87 -18.48 -2.38 1.43
C PHE A 87 -17.28 -3.19 0.98
N LEU A 88 -16.57 -3.78 1.94
CA LEU A 88 -15.45 -4.66 1.66
C LEU A 88 -15.93 -6.10 1.58
N THR A 89 -15.30 -6.90 0.70
CA THR A 89 -15.69 -8.28 0.51
C THR A 89 -15.35 -9.17 1.69
N ASN A 90 -14.29 -8.84 2.43
CA ASN A 90 -13.86 -9.63 3.57
C ASN A 90 -14.49 -9.09 4.85
N LYS A 91 -15.73 -9.46 5.11
CA LYS A 91 -16.49 -8.97 6.24
C LYS A 91 -16.10 -9.59 7.58
N LEU A 92 -15.36 -10.68 7.58
CA LEU A 92 -15.05 -11.39 8.82
C LEU A 92 -14.34 -10.51 9.84
N HIS A 93 -13.51 -9.59 9.38
CA HIS A 93 -12.81 -8.68 10.28
C HIS A 93 -13.74 -7.64 10.91
N PHE A 94 -14.91 -7.44 10.35
CA PHE A 94 -15.87 -6.45 10.85
C PHE A 94 -16.89 -7.05 11.81
N GLU A 95 -17.14 -8.37 11.72
CA GLU A 95 -18.20 -9.02 12.47
C GLU A 95 -17.77 -9.50 13.86
N THR A 96 -16.47 -9.62 14.10
CA THR A 96 -15.97 -10.15 15.35
C THR A 96 -16.00 -9.17 16.52
N GLY A 97 -16.34 -7.92 16.27
CA GLY A 97 -16.36 -6.89 17.31
C GLY A 97 -15.00 -6.48 17.84
N GLU A 98 -13.97 -7.23 17.52
CA GLU A 98 -12.59 -6.92 17.90
C GLU A 98 -11.90 -6.03 16.87
N TYR A 99 -12.64 -5.69 15.85
CA TYR A 99 -12.13 -5.00 14.72
C TYR A 99 -11.73 -3.57 15.07
N LYS A 100 -10.51 -3.22 14.74
CA LYS A 100 -10.03 -1.85 14.85
C LYS A 100 -9.67 -1.35 13.46
N TYR A 101 -10.02 -0.09 13.20
CA TYR A 101 -9.59 0.52 11.95
C TYR A 101 -8.07 0.49 11.88
N PRO A 102 -7.51 0.33 10.69
CA PRO A 102 -6.06 0.28 10.54
C PRO A 102 -5.46 1.66 10.73
N LYS A 103 -4.17 1.70 10.95
CA LYS A 103 -3.43 2.95 10.90
C LYS A 103 -3.26 3.42 9.45
N VAL A 104 -3.05 2.48 8.55
CA VAL A 104 -2.78 2.74 7.14
C VAL A 104 -3.60 1.77 6.28
N ALA A 105 -4.18 2.29 5.21
CA ALA A 105 -4.83 1.49 4.17
C ALA A 105 -4.07 1.70 2.85
N LEU A 106 -3.63 0.59 2.27
CA LEU A 106 -2.96 0.58 0.97
C LEU A 106 -3.95 0.15 -0.10
N PHE A 107 -4.20 1.01 -1.06
CA PHE A 107 -5.10 0.71 -2.17
C PHE A 107 -4.28 0.34 -3.40
N SER A 108 -4.57 -0.80 -4.00
CA SER A 108 -3.91 -1.19 -5.25
C SER A 108 -4.36 -0.31 -6.41
N PHE A 109 -5.60 0.19 -6.32
CA PHE A 109 -6.18 1.06 -7.32
C PHE A 109 -7.33 1.85 -6.69
N VAL A 110 -7.43 3.14 -7.00
CA VAL A 110 -8.51 3.99 -6.54
C VAL A 110 -9.06 4.76 -7.73
N SER A 111 -10.38 4.76 -7.88
CA SER A 111 -11.06 5.57 -8.87
C SER A 111 -11.82 6.71 -8.16
N ALA A 112 -12.25 7.69 -8.94
CA ALA A 112 -13.00 8.83 -8.41
C ALA A 112 -14.29 8.40 -7.72
N THR A 113 -14.88 7.28 -8.14
CA THR A 113 -16.12 6.78 -7.55
C THR A 113 -15.93 6.29 -6.11
N GLN A 114 -14.70 6.07 -5.68
CA GLN A 114 -14.37 5.55 -4.36
C GLN A 114 -13.93 6.64 -3.40
N ASP A 115 -14.01 7.88 -3.84
CA ASP A 115 -13.55 9.03 -3.07
C ASP A 115 -14.22 9.13 -1.70
N GLN A 116 -15.52 8.87 -1.63
CA GLN A 116 -16.25 8.95 -0.38
C GLN A 116 -15.77 7.91 0.63
N PHE A 117 -15.48 6.69 0.16
CA PHE A 117 -14.98 5.64 1.03
C PHE A 117 -13.61 6.01 1.62
N VAL A 118 -12.75 6.60 0.79
CA VAL A 118 -11.44 7.07 1.26
C VAL A 118 -11.63 8.14 2.33
N LYS A 119 -12.52 9.09 2.09
CA LYS A 119 -12.80 10.14 3.07
C LYS A 119 -13.35 9.59 4.38
N ASP A 120 -14.21 8.58 4.30
CA ASP A 120 -14.77 7.94 5.49
C ASP A 120 -13.68 7.28 6.32
N LEU A 121 -12.74 6.60 5.67
CA LEU A 121 -11.60 6.01 6.38
C LEU A 121 -10.73 7.09 7.02
N GLN A 122 -10.49 8.18 6.30
CA GLN A 122 -9.69 9.28 6.84
C GLN A 122 -10.35 9.91 8.06
N ASN A 123 -11.67 10.00 8.06
CA ASN A 123 -12.43 10.49 9.22
C ASN A 123 -12.27 9.59 10.43
N LYS A 124 -11.92 8.33 10.22
CA LYS A 124 -11.63 7.38 11.30
C LYS A 124 -10.15 7.37 11.69
N GLY A 125 -9.36 8.27 11.15
CA GLY A 125 -7.95 8.37 11.47
C GLY A 125 -7.05 7.47 10.63
N VAL A 126 -7.54 6.92 9.53
CA VAL A 126 -6.77 6.05 8.66
C VAL A 126 -6.01 6.87 7.64
N ILE A 127 -4.74 6.57 7.46
CA ILE A 127 -3.92 7.18 6.41
C ILE A 127 -4.11 6.35 5.14
N CYS A 128 -4.57 6.98 4.08
CA CYS A 128 -4.89 6.28 2.83
C CYS A 128 -3.80 6.53 1.79
N ILE A 129 -3.20 5.44 1.31
CA ILE A 129 -2.14 5.45 0.31
C ILE A 129 -2.64 4.67 -0.89
N GLY A 130 -2.54 5.23 -2.07
CA GLY A 130 -3.00 4.54 -3.27
C GLY A 130 -2.00 4.58 -4.40
N CYS A 131 -1.96 3.48 -5.17
CA CYS A 131 -1.23 3.41 -6.43
C CYS A 131 -2.26 3.50 -7.55
N SER A 132 -2.08 4.42 -8.48
CA SER A 132 -3.07 4.65 -9.52
C SER A 132 -2.43 5.23 -10.77
N CYS A 133 -3.07 4.99 -11.91
CA CYS A 133 -2.72 5.66 -13.15
C CYS A 133 -3.36 7.04 -13.25
N ASN A 134 -4.35 7.32 -12.42
CA ASN A 134 -5.04 8.60 -12.39
C ASN A 134 -4.78 9.29 -11.06
N TRP A 135 -4.63 10.60 -11.12
CA TRP A 135 -4.46 11.38 -9.91
C TRP A 135 -5.77 11.38 -9.11
N VAL A 136 -5.68 11.06 -7.83
CA VAL A 136 -6.82 11.08 -6.92
C VAL A 136 -6.45 11.95 -5.72
N GLU A 137 -7.15 13.07 -5.58
CA GLU A 137 -6.81 14.09 -4.59
C GLU A 137 -7.14 13.70 -3.16
N SER A 138 -8.11 12.81 -2.96
CA SER A 138 -8.53 12.42 -1.61
C SER A 138 -7.51 11.60 -0.85
N LEU A 139 -6.60 10.94 -1.55
CA LEU A 139 -5.57 10.13 -0.91
C LEU A 139 -4.54 10.98 -0.19
N ASP A 140 -4.08 10.52 0.98
CA ASP A 140 -2.99 11.18 1.69
C ASP A 140 -1.70 11.10 0.92
N TYR A 141 -1.44 9.93 0.29
CA TYR A 141 -0.29 9.73 -0.58
C TYR A 141 -0.78 9.05 -1.85
N SER A 142 -0.57 9.69 -2.97
CA SER A 142 -0.94 9.15 -4.27
C SER A 142 0.34 8.84 -5.05
N LEU A 143 0.58 7.55 -5.28
CA LEU A 143 1.70 7.08 -6.07
C LEU A 143 1.22 6.93 -7.51
N TYR A 144 1.26 8.04 -8.22
CA TYR A 144 0.70 8.15 -9.56
C TYR A 144 1.72 7.81 -10.62
N SER A 145 1.28 7.08 -11.64
CA SER A 145 2.08 6.79 -12.82
C SER A 145 1.19 6.83 -14.05
N ASN A 146 1.73 7.28 -15.17
CA ASN A 146 1.01 7.31 -16.45
C ASN A 146 0.79 5.93 -17.03
N ASN A 147 1.43 4.92 -16.48
CA ASN A 147 1.48 3.59 -17.08
C ASN A 147 1.06 2.55 -16.05
N SER A 148 0.09 1.71 -16.43
CA SER A 148 -0.43 0.68 -15.53
C SER A 148 0.64 -0.35 -15.14
N GLU A 149 1.57 -0.66 -16.03
CA GLU A 149 2.65 -1.59 -15.72
C GLU A 149 3.55 -1.04 -14.60
N LYS A 150 3.84 0.25 -14.65
CA LYS A 150 4.66 0.89 -13.63
C LYS A 150 3.92 0.97 -12.30
N THR A 151 2.63 1.20 -12.36
CA THR A 151 1.79 1.17 -11.16
C THR A 151 1.82 -0.22 -10.53
N ASN A 152 1.75 -1.27 -11.34
CA ASN A 152 1.85 -2.65 -10.86
C ASN A 152 3.21 -2.92 -10.21
N ILE A 153 4.27 -2.51 -10.87
CA ILE A 153 5.63 -2.68 -10.34
C ILE A 153 5.75 -1.99 -8.98
N LEU A 154 5.21 -0.80 -8.88
CA LEU A 154 5.25 -0.01 -7.66
C LEU A 154 4.51 -0.73 -6.53
N PHE A 155 3.33 -1.25 -6.81
CA PHE A 155 2.55 -1.96 -5.81
C PHE A 155 3.26 -3.24 -5.36
N TYR A 156 3.77 -4.03 -6.31
CA TYR A 156 4.56 -5.22 -5.99
C TYR A 156 5.79 -4.87 -5.15
N PHE A 157 6.42 -3.74 -5.45
CA PHE A 157 7.57 -3.29 -4.70
C PHE A 157 7.20 -3.01 -3.23
N ILE A 158 6.07 -2.35 -3.01
CA ILE A 158 5.61 -2.04 -1.65
C ILE A 158 5.32 -3.34 -0.89
N ILE A 159 4.64 -4.29 -1.52
CA ILE A 159 4.36 -5.58 -0.88
C ILE A 159 5.65 -6.33 -0.59
N SER A 160 6.60 -6.29 -1.52
CA SER A 160 7.91 -6.93 -1.32
C SER A 160 8.66 -6.31 -0.14
N PHE A 161 8.55 -5.00 0.03
CA PHE A 161 9.13 -4.31 1.17
C PHE A 161 8.51 -4.81 2.49
N LEU A 162 7.20 -4.96 2.52
CA LEU A 162 6.52 -5.46 3.71
C LEU A 162 6.96 -6.90 4.04
N LEU A 163 7.14 -7.71 3.01
CA LEU A 163 7.65 -9.08 3.19
C LEU A 163 9.08 -9.07 3.71
N PHE A 164 9.90 -8.18 3.20
CA PHE A 164 11.27 -8.00 3.68
C PHE A 164 11.28 -7.64 5.16
N VAL A 165 10.44 -6.69 5.57
CA VAL A 165 10.33 -6.28 6.97
C VAL A 165 9.86 -7.44 7.84
N SER A 166 8.96 -8.28 7.33
CA SER A 166 8.47 -9.43 8.10
C SER A 166 9.59 -10.41 8.44
N LYS A 167 10.55 -10.58 7.53
CA LYS A 167 11.70 -11.43 7.79
C LYS A 167 12.59 -10.86 8.90
N TYR A 168 12.79 -9.55 8.88
CA TYR A 168 13.61 -8.89 9.88
C TYR A 168 12.96 -8.91 11.26
N LYS A 169 11.66 -8.72 11.32
CA LYS A 169 10.95 -8.66 12.59
C LYS A 169 10.95 -9.99 13.34
N ASN A 170 11.18 -11.10 12.63
CA ASN A 170 11.23 -12.42 13.23
C ASN A 170 12.60 -12.78 13.83
N HIS A 171 13.55 -11.94 13.62
CA HIS A 171 14.87 -12.09 14.22
C HIS A 171 15.03 -11.09 15.36
#